data_70de7d82d712a7e1ee36bf6a801efbe6
#
_entry.id   70de7d82d712a7e1ee36bf6a801efbe6
#
_cell.length_a   1.000
_cell.length_b   1.000
_cell.length_c   1.000
_cell.angle_alpha   90.00
_cell.angle_beta   90.00
_cell.angle_gamma   90.00
#
_symmetry.space_group_name_H-M   'P 1'
#
loop_
_entity.id
_entity.type
_entity.pdbx_description
1 polymer ?
#
loop_
_entity_poly.entity_id
_entity_poly.type
_entity_poly.pdbx_seq_one_letter_code
_entity_poly.pdbx_strand_id
1 'polypeptide(L)'
;MNTEQWLEKILSSKEELYHWLQRQYVGEVNAARKIHELSEREGLTDGERRVLRSIASDESTHANWVFALLQTRGIPLPDLNTGEERYWKPILAEAKTFAEIAAAGHHAEGMRLVRIRALSECERIDEDIRNVFKKILPDEI
;
A
#
# COMPACT_ATOMS: atom_id res chain seq x y z
N MET A 1 -3.50 -18.22 -7.70
CA MET A 1 -2.51 -17.64 -8.65
C MET A 1 -1.23 -17.35 -7.89
N ASN A 2 -0.11 -17.94 -8.32
CA ASN A 2 1.19 -17.62 -7.70
C ASN A 2 1.76 -16.31 -8.23
N THR A 3 2.89 -15.87 -7.66
CA THR A 3 3.51 -14.58 -8.02
C THR A 3 3.94 -14.52 -9.48
N GLU A 4 4.47 -15.62 -10.02
CA GLU A 4 4.89 -15.65 -11.43
C GLU A 4 3.70 -15.51 -12.37
N GLN A 5 2.61 -16.21 -12.10
CA GLN A 5 1.38 -16.11 -12.88
C GLN A 5 0.78 -14.71 -12.80
N TRP A 6 0.80 -14.12 -11.61
CA TRP A 6 0.35 -12.76 -11.41
C TRP A 6 1.19 -11.77 -12.23
N LEU A 7 2.52 -11.91 -12.19
CA LEU A 7 3.41 -11.02 -12.93
C LEU A 7 3.19 -11.13 -14.44
N GLU A 8 3.02 -12.34 -14.96
CA GLU A 8 2.72 -12.54 -16.37
C GLU A 8 1.38 -11.90 -16.76
N LYS A 9 0.39 -11.96 -15.89
CA LYS A 9 -0.89 -11.30 -16.10
C LYS A 9 -0.72 -9.77 -16.19
N ILE A 10 0.05 -9.19 -15.27
CA ILE A 10 0.33 -7.76 -15.25
C ILE A 10 1.08 -7.33 -16.52
N LEU A 11 2.00 -8.17 -17.00
CA LEU A 11 2.78 -7.89 -18.20
C LEU A 11 1.99 -8.13 -19.49
N SER A 12 0.87 -8.84 -19.43
CA SER A 12 0.10 -9.22 -20.62
C SER A 12 -0.59 -8.04 -21.30
N SER A 13 -0.90 -6.97 -20.57
CA SER A 13 -1.49 -5.78 -21.15
C SER A 13 -1.22 -4.54 -20.31
N LYS A 14 -1.20 -3.38 -20.97
CA LYS A 14 -1.08 -2.10 -20.26
C LYS A 14 -2.26 -1.85 -19.32
N GLU A 15 -3.46 -2.30 -19.69
CA GLU A 15 -4.66 -2.13 -18.85
C GLU A 15 -4.53 -2.85 -17.52
N GLU A 16 -3.98 -4.06 -17.51
CA GLU A 16 -3.76 -4.82 -16.28
C GLU A 16 -2.76 -4.12 -15.37
N LEU A 17 -1.66 -3.63 -15.94
CA LEU A 17 -0.65 -2.89 -15.18
C LEU A 17 -1.23 -1.60 -14.62
N TYR A 18 -1.95 -0.84 -15.44
CA TYR A 18 -2.53 0.44 -15.03
C TYR A 18 -3.58 0.25 -13.94
N HIS A 19 -4.40 -0.79 -14.06
CA HIS A 19 -5.39 -1.13 -13.04
C HIS A 19 -4.72 -1.50 -11.71
N TRP A 20 -3.62 -2.25 -11.77
CA TRP A 20 -2.86 -2.59 -10.58
C TRP A 20 -2.25 -1.35 -9.93
N LEU A 21 -1.70 -0.42 -10.71
CA LEU A 21 -1.16 0.84 -10.20
C LEU A 21 -2.25 1.67 -9.52
N GLN A 22 -3.44 1.73 -10.09
CA GLN A 22 -4.58 2.41 -9.46
C GLN A 22 -4.92 1.79 -8.10
N ARG A 23 -4.95 0.48 -8.01
CA ARG A 23 -5.21 -0.21 -6.75
C ARG A 23 -4.11 0.02 -5.72
N GLN A 24 -2.85 0.09 -6.17
CA GLN A 24 -1.74 0.42 -5.28
C GLN A 24 -1.89 1.83 -4.69
N TYR A 25 -2.27 2.79 -5.53
CA TYR A 25 -2.53 4.15 -5.05
C TYR A 25 -3.63 4.17 -3.98
N VAL A 26 -4.74 3.50 -4.25
CA VAL A 26 -5.85 3.40 -3.30
C VAL A 26 -5.38 2.74 -2.00
N GLY A 27 -4.61 1.67 -2.10
CA GLY A 27 -4.08 0.97 -0.94
C GLY A 27 -3.19 1.86 -0.07
N GLU A 28 -2.29 2.62 -0.68
CA GLU A 28 -1.40 3.52 0.06
C GLU A 28 -2.17 4.66 0.73
N VAL A 29 -3.12 5.27 0.02
CA VAL A 29 -3.95 6.35 0.57
C VAL A 29 -4.79 5.85 1.75
N ASN A 30 -5.45 4.71 1.58
CA ASN A 30 -6.29 4.14 2.63
C ASN A 30 -5.47 3.69 3.83
N ALA A 31 -4.30 3.10 3.61
CA ALA A 31 -3.39 2.71 4.69
C ALA A 31 -2.95 3.94 5.50
N ALA A 32 -2.56 5.02 4.82
CA ALA A 32 -2.16 6.25 5.49
C ALA A 32 -3.29 6.79 6.37
N ARG A 33 -4.50 6.88 5.82
CA ARG A 33 -5.66 7.40 6.53
C ARG A 33 -6.04 6.53 7.72
N LYS A 34 -6.10 5.22 7.52
CA LYS A 34 -6.54 4.29 8.57
C LYS A 34 -5.52 4.15 9.69
N ILE A 35 -4.25 4.12 9.37
CA ILE A 35 -3.20 4.08 10.39
C ILE A 35 -3.19 5.38 11.20
N HIS A 36 -3.42 6.52 10.55
CA HIS A 36 -3.55 7.79 11.26
C HIS A 36 -4.75 7.77 12.21
N GLU A 37 -5.90 7.26 11.77
CA GLU A 37 -7.08 7.11 12.64
C GLU A 37 -6.77 6.22 13.85
N LEU A 38 -6.06 5.12 13.63
CA LEU A 38 -5.65 4.22 14.71
C LEU A 38 -4.70 4.91 15.69
N SER A 39 -3.87 5.85 15.21
CA SER A 39 -2.95 6.60 16.07
C SER A 39 -3.67 7.52 17.05
N GLU A 40 -4.95 7.82 16.82
CA GLU A 40 -5.76 8.68 17.68
C GLU A 40 -6.49 7.90 18.76
N ARG A 41 -6.38 6.59 18.77
CA ARG A 41 -7.05 5.76 19.78
C ARG A 41 -6.56 6.04 21.18
N GLU A 42 -7.47 5.97 22.16
CA GLU A 42 -7.14 6.07 23.57
C GLU A 42 -6.36 4.84 24.02
N GLY A 43 -5.56 5.00 25.04
CA GLY A 43 -4.77 3.90 25.61
C GLY A 43 -3.41 3.69 24.97
N LEU A 44 -3.08 4.43 23.91
CA LEU A 44 -1.74 4.38 23.31
C LEU A 44 -0.78 5.30 24.07
N THR A 45 0.47 4.89 24.20
CA THR A 45 1.52 5.77 24.71
C THR A 45 1.88 6.81 23.65
N ASP A 46 2.54 7.90 24.06
CA ASP A 46 3.00 8.92 23.11
C ASP A 46 3.99 8.35 22.11
N GLY A 47 4.86 7.43 22.54
CA GLY A 47 5.79 6.75 21.67
C GLY A 47 5.10 5.89 20.61
N GLU A 48 4.11 5.11 21.04
CA GLU A 48 3.31 4.28 20.13
C GLU A 48 2.58 5.13 19.10
N ARG A 49 1.99 6.24 19.54
CA ARG A 49 1.30 7.17 18.65
C ARG A 49 2.22 7.77 17.61
N ARG A 50 3.44 8.15 18.02
CA ARG A 50 4.44 8.69 17.08
C ARG A 50 4.86 7.67 16.04
N VAL A 51 5.01 6.41 16.44
CA VAL A 51 5.35 5.32 15.50
C VAL A 51 4.25 5.17 14.45
N LEU A 52 2.98 5.11 14.88
CA LEU A 52 1.86 4.99 13.95
C LEU A 52 1.77 6.18 13.00
N ARG A 53 1.97 7.39 13.49
CA ARG A 53 1.96 8.60 12.66
C ARG A 53 3.11 8.63 11.66
N SER A 54 4.26 8.12 12.06
CA SER A 54 5.41 7.99 11.16
C SER A 54 5.11 7.01 10.03
N ILE A 55 4.52 5.87 10.35
CA ILE A 55 4.10 4.88 9.35
C ILE A 55 3.06 5.50 8.40
N ALA A 56 2.07 6.19 8.93
CA ALA A 56 1.05 6.86 8.12
C ALA A 56 1.68 7.90 7.16
N SER A 57 2.69 8.63 7.63
CA SER A 57 3.43 9.58 6.80
C SER A 57 4.19 8.89 5.67
N ASP A 58 4.82 7.75 5.95
CA ASP A 58 5.50 6.95 4.93
C ASP A 58 4.51 6.47 3.87
N GLU A 59 3.34 5.99 4.29
CA GLU A 59 2.30 5.54 3.36
C GLU A 59 1.79 6.69 2.48
N SER A 60 1.67 7.91 3.04
CA SER A 60 1.31 9.10 2.26
C SER A 60 2.38 9.44 1.22
N THR A 61 3.64 9.30 1.57
CA THR A 61 4.77 9.51 0.64
C THR A 61 4.73 8.48 -0.49
N HIS A 62 4.49 7.21 -0.16
CA HIS A 62 4.32 6.16 -1.15
C HIS A 62 3.16 6.46 -2.10
N ALA A 63 2.03 6.91 -1.56
CA ALA A 63 0.88 7.30 -2.37
C ALA A 63 1.24 8.40 -3.37
N ASN A 64 2.01 9.40 -2.94
CA ASN A 64 2.45 10.48 -3.82
C ASN A 64 3.36 9.97 -4.94
N TRP A 65 4.24 9.03 -4.66
CA TRP A 65 5.09 8.44 -5.68
C TRP A 65 4.28 7.65 -6.71
N VAL A 66 3.30 6.87 -6.26
CA VAL A 66 2.42 6.13 -7.17
C VAL A 66 1.53 7.08 -7.96
N PHE A 67 1.03 8.14 -7.32
CA PHE A 67 0.27 9.20 -7.99
C PHE A 67 1.04 9.77 -9.17
N ALA A 68 2.33 10.07 -8.99
CA ALA A 68 3.18 10.59 -10.06
C ALA A 68 3.27 9.62 -11.24
N LEU A 69 3.32 8.32 -11.00
CA LEU A 69 3.30 7.31 -12.05
C LEU A 69 2.00 7.32 -12.84
N LEU A 70 0.87 7.46 -12.13
CA LEU A 70 -0.45 7.55 -12.77
C LEU A 70 -0.56 8.82 -13.62
N GLN A 71 -0.13 9.95 -13.06
CA GLN A 71 -0.19 11.24 -13.72
C GLN A 71 0.65 11.27 -15.00
N THR A 72 1.86 10.74 -14.96
CA THR A 72 2.76 10.67 -16.11
C THR A 72 2.13 9.90 -17.27
N ARG A 73 1.30 8.91 -16.98
CA ARG A 73 0.66 8.06 -17.97
C ARG A 73 -0.74 8.49 -18.34
N GLY A 74 -1.24 9.58 -17.75
CA GLY A 74 -2.60 10.04 -17.99
C GLY A 74 -3.67 9.09 -17.46
N ILE A 75 -3.34 8.29 -16.45
CA ILE A 75 -4.28 7.36 -15.84
C ILE A 75 -5.15 8.11 -14.84
N PRO A 76 -6.49 8.03 -14.94
CA PRO A 76 -7.37 8.72 -14.01
C PRO A 76 -7.25 8.16 -12.59
N LEU A 77 -7.52 9.01 -11.59
CA LEU A 77 -7.56 8.57 -10.20
C LEU A 77 -8.78 7.67 -9.99
N PRO A 78 -8.59 6.54 -9.30
CA PRO A 78 -9.71 5.64 -9.01
C PRO A 78 -10.55 6.15 -7.85
N ASP A 79 -11.74 5.56 -7.69
CA ASP A 79 -12.56 5.76 -6.50
C ASP A 79 -11.83 5.17 -5.30
N LEU A 80 -11.71 5.95 -4.23
CA LEU A 80 -11.07 5.51 -2.99
C LEU A 80 -11.96 4.58 -2.16
N ASN A 81 -13.24 4.49 -2.51
CA ASN A 81 -14.23 3.64 -1.85
C ASN A 81 -14.18 2.23 -2.45
N THR A 82 -13.22 1.44 -2.01
CA THR A 82 -12.97 0.10 -2.56
C THR A 82 -13.21 -1.00 -1.54
N GLY A 83 -12.96 -2.24 -1.94
CA GLY A 83 -13.04 -3.40 -1.06
C GLY A 83 -12.12 -3.35 0.16
N GLU A 84 -11.12 -2.48 0.17
CA GLU A 84 -10.26 -2.29 1.33
C GLU A 84 -11.02 -1.75 2.54
N GLU A 85 -12.08 -0.99 2.35
CA GLU A 85 -12.94 -0.56 3.45
C GLU A 85 -13.52 -1.78 4.19
N ARG A 86 -13.83 -2.85 3.49
CA ARG A 86 -14.31 -4.09 4.09
C ARG A 86 -13.27 -4.76 4.96
N TYR A 87 -12.00 -4.63 4.59
CA TYR A 87 -10.89 -5.17 5.37
C TYR A 87 -10.66 -4.33 6.64
N TRP A 88 -10.54 -3.01 6.47
CA TRP A 88 -10.18 -2.11 7.55
C TRP A 88 -11.28 -1.91 8.59
N LYS A 89 -12.55 -1.93 8.17
CA LYS A 89 -13.68 -1.65 9.06
C LYS A 89 -13.74 -2.58 10.28
N PRO A 90 -13.68 -3.92 10.13
CA PRO A 90 -13.64 -4.80 11.30
C PRO A 90 -12.39 -4.61 12.14
N ILE A 91 -11.23 -4.37 11.51
CA ILE A 91 -9.97 -4.16 12.21
C ILE A 91 -10.01 -2.91 13.06
N LEU A 92 -10.54 -1.81 12.53
CA LEU A 92 -10.72 -0.57 13.27
C LEU A 92 -11.65 -0.74 14.48
N ALA A 93 -12.65 -1.60 14.36
CA ALA A 93 -13.59 -1.87 15.45
C ALA A 93 -12.96 -2.72 16.55
N GLU A 94 -12.11 -3.69 16.20
CA GLU A 94 -11.60 -4.71 17.13
C GLU A 94 -10.21 -4.41 17.68
N ALA A 95 -9.33 -3.78 16.89
CA ALA A 95 -7.95 -3.50 17.32
C ALA A 95 -7.93 -2.40 18.38
N LYS A 96 -7.53 -2.74 19.58
CA LYS A 96 -7.53 -1.83 20.75
C LYS A 96 -6.13 -1.58 21.31
N THR A 97 -5.18 -2.46 21.04
CA THR A 97 -3.80 -2.33 21.53
C THR A 97 -2.87 -2.06 20.36
N PHE A 98 -1.71 -1.48 20.68
CA PHE A 98 -0.66 -1.27 19.67
C PHE A 98 -0.26 -2.58 19.00
N ALA A 99 -0.13 -3.66 19.78
CA ALA A 99 0.23 -4.98 19.24
C ALA A 99 -0.80 -5.49 18.22
N GLU A 100 -2.09 -5.33 18.53
CA GLU A 100 -3.17 -5.74 17.62
C GLU A 100 -3.16 -4.92 16.32
N ILE A 101 -2.92 -3.62 16.42
CA ILE A 101 -2.83 -2.72 15.27
C ILE A 101 -1.64 -3.10 14.40
N ALA A 102 -0.47 -3.34 15.00
CA ALA A 102 0.73 -3.72 14.30
C ALA A 102 0.57 -5.08 13.59
N ALA A 103 -0.06 -6.05 14.27
CA ALA A 103 -0.32 -7.37 13.71
C ALA A 103 -1.25 -7.29 12.49
N ALA A 104 -2.31 -6.47 12.58
CA ALA A 104 -3.23 -6.26 11.48
C ALA A 104 -2.53 -5.64 10.25
N GLY A 105 -1.70 -4.63 10.48
CA GLY A 105 -0.92 -3.99 9.42
C GLY A 105 0.04 -4.96 8.75
N HIS A 106 0.76 -5.73 9.55
CA HIS A 106 1.71 -6.74 9.06
C HIS A 106 1.01 -7.80 8.20
N HIS A 107 -0.13 -8.28 8.64
CA HIS A 107 -0.90 -9.27 7.87
C HIS A 107 -1.38 -8.71 6.53
N ALA A 108 -1.87 -7.48 6.51
CA ALA A 108 -2.34 -6.81 5.30
C ALA A 108 -1.23 -6.64 4.26
N GLU A 109 0.00 -6.44 4.71
CA GLU A 109 1.13 -6.13 3.85
C GLU A 109 1.86 -7.35 3.28
N GLY A 110 1.75 -8.51 3.92
CA GLY A 110 2.56 -9.68 3.59
C GLY A 110 2.51 -10.08 2.12
N MET A 111 1.31 -10.18 1.53
CA MET A 111 1.15 -10.56 0.14
C MET A 111 1.57 -9.43 -0.82
N ARG A 112 1.33 -8.18 -0.44
CA ARG A 112 1.75 -7.02 -1.22
C ARG A 112 3.26 -6.94 -1.36
N LEU A 113 4.00 -7.23 -0.30
CA LEU A 113 5.47 -7.21 -0.31
C LEU A 113 6.05 -8.14 -1.37
N VAL A 114 5.53 -9.35 -1.48
CA VAL A 114 6.00 -10.32 -2.46
C VAL A 114 5.81 -9.79 -3.88
N ARG A 115 4.65 -9.22 -4.15
CA ARG A 115 4.32 -8.66 -5.47
C ARG A 115 5.13 -7.42 -5.80
N ILE A 116 5.29 -6.51 -4.83
CA ILE A 116 6.09 -5.31 -4.99
C ILE A 116 7.55 -5.67 -5.29
N ARG A 117 8.10 -6.65 -4.57
CA ARG A 117 9.46 -7.13 -4.80
C ARG A 117 9.61 -7.70 -6.20
N ALA A 118 8.69 -8.55 -6.63
CA ALA A 118 8.73 -9.14 -7.97
C ALA A 118 8.70 -8.05 -9.06
N LEU A 119 7.86 -7.04 -8.88
CA LEU A 119 7.76 -5.93 -9.82
C LEU A 119 9.03 -5.08 -9.84
N SER A 120 9.61 -4.80 -8.68
CA SER A 120 10.83 -3.99 -8.56
C SER A 120 12.06 -4.65 -9.20
N GLU A 121 12.05 -5.98 -9.33
CA GLU A 121 13.13 -6.77 -9.91
C GLU A 121 12.88 -7.12 -11.38
N CYS A 122 11.72 -6.80 -11.92
CA CYS A 122 11.33 -7.20 -13.27
C CYS A 122 11.84 -6.20 -14.32
N GLU A 123 12.76 -6.63 -15.16
CA GLU A 123 13.35 -5.78 -16.21
C GLU A 123 12.37 -5.44 -17.34
N ARG A 124 11.26 -6.17 -17.45
CA ARG A 124 10.24 -5.92 -18.47
C ARG A 124 9.25 -4.81 -18.08
N ILE A 125 9.34 -4.31 -16.86
CA ILE A 125 8.52 -3.20 -16.35
C ILE A 125 9.26 -1.89 -16.62
N ASP A 126 8.52 -0.82 -16.90
CA ASP A 126 9.08 0.51 -17.10
C ASP A 126 9.97 0.91 -15.92
N GLU A 127 11.10 1.52 -16.23
CA GLU A 127 12.14 1.85 -15.26
C GLU A 127 11.61 2.74 -14.12
N ASP A 128 10.77 3.74 -14.43
CA ASP A 128 10.21 4.64 -13.42
C ASP A 128 9.33 3.90 -12.43
N ILE A 129 8.55 2.92 -12.89
CA ILE A 129 7.73 2.07 -12.04
C ILE A 129 8.63 1.23 -11.12
N ARG A 130 9.65 0.56 -11.69
CA ARG A 130 10.59 -0.22 -10.89
C ARG A 130 11.26 0.62 -9.82
N ASN A 131 11.69 1.82 -10.15
CA ASN A 131 12.39 2.70 -9.23
C ASN A 131 11.50 3.15 -8.07
N VAL A 132 10.23 3.43 -8.32
CA VAL A 132 9.27 3.77 -7.27
C VAL A 132 9.13 2.60 -6.30
N PHE A 133 8.92 1.39 -6.78
CA PHE A 133 8.73 0.23 -5.90
C PHE A 133 10.02 -0.21 -5.21
N LYS A 134 11.19 0.06 -5.79
CA LYS A 134 12.46 -0.10 -5.10
C LYS A 134 12.60 0.85 -3.90
N LYS A 135 12.04 2.06 -4.01
CA LYS A 135 12.05 3.02 -2.90
C LYS A 135 11.02 2.68 -1.82
N ILE A 136 9.88 2.13 -2.22
CA ILE A 136 8.81 1.75 -1.29
C ILE A 136 9.23 0.53 -0.44
N LEU A 137 9.87 -0.45 -1.07
CA LEU A 137 10.15 -1.75 -0.46
C LEU A 137 10.88 -1.68 0.89
N PRO A 138 11.93 -0.85 1.09
CA PRO A 138 12.62 -0.77 2.39
C PRO A 138 11.73 -0.29 3.53
N ASP A 139 10.76 0.57 3.25
CA ASP A 139 9.86 1.11 4.27
C ASP A 139 8.81 0.09 4.73
N GLU A 140 8.59 -0.95 3.92
CA GLU A 140 7.59 -1.98 4.18
C GLU A 140 8.16 -3.21 4.91
N ILE A 141 9.47 -3.31 5.05
CA ILE A 141 10.14 -4.47 5.68
C ILE A 141 10.22 -4.31 7.21
#